data_f037f09545ae6a7a88e30cbb3a97316d
#
_entry.id   f037f09545ae6a7a88e30cbb3a97316d
#
_cell.length_a   1.000
_cell.length_b   1.000
_cell.length_c   1.000
_cell.angle_alpha   90.00
_cell.angle_beta   90.00
_cell.angle_gamma   90.00
#
_symmetry.space_group_name_H-M   'P 1'
#
loop_
_entity.id
_entity.type
_entity.pdbx_description
1 polymer ?
#
loop_
_entity_poly.entity_id
_entity_poly.type
_entity_poly.pdbx_seq_one_letter_code
_entity_poly.pdbx_strand_id
1 'polypeptide(L)'
;MKKFSFLTCALLLGCLCSCKAPGPFESLEDFRRDFARRTPFPVLPAGKRLSLKHAISTALANNPTNLAAAQAVEAARFGYYRALSAYAPEINAHYSLGHTLSRGWDLKNPPVGVMKRNDHLVSGGTVQATWLLFDGFARELEALIARQEFDKSAAAEKNVRRLLVRATAFAYYDMYLAGEEIIIYQEDLEFQNNALLQAEEQFRNGHTALDSVLNFRILAARAKSSISNARYRKQTAFHALEALMGCGSRRLPENLELEPLSKELLPRLYDEEFYLETAVYNRPDLHAEKIALEIAFRNRQKSYAEFFPEIRLFSEFFLENYRASYGGYTVSNARSNQGAFVYGLEGKWNLFRGFDTFNKVRRQAVLEKIAFWGLNAKFLEIAAEVRDAHANCRNARYQTEVFREMAQWVREQRDLVYASYLNGRETITRLNQAQDTLVEARSRLVLALVEFNKAAAQLAAATGVPFIIP
;
A
#
# COMPACT_ATOMS: atom_id res chain seq x y z
N MET A 1 36.65 -41.93 -7.18
CA MET A 1 35.31 -41.35 -7.13
C MET A 1 34.86 -41.01 -5.68
N LYS A 2 35.71 -40.43 -4.81
CA LYS A 2 35.36 -40.10 -3.40
C LYS A 2 35.38 -38.59 -3.07
N LYS A 3 35.52 -37.71 -4.04
CA LYS A 3 35.67 -36.25 -3.80
C LYS A 3 34.49 -35.37 -4.30
N PHE A 4 33.49 -35.95 -4.96
CA PHE A 4 32.38 -35.14 -5.56
C PHE A 4 31.19 -34.90 -4.62
N SER A 5 31.03 -35.70 -3.55
CA SER A 5 29.85 -35.64 -2.67
C SER A 5 29.91 -34.55 -1.59
N PHE A 6 31.08 -34.03 -1.25
CA PHE A 6 31.24 -33.02 -0.19
C PHE A 6 31.13 -31.58 -0.70
N LEU A 7 31.46 -31.34 -1.98
CA LEU A 7 31.48 -29.98 -2.54
C LEU A 7 30.07 -29.44 -2.83
N THR A 8 29.12 -30.27 -3.22
CA THR A 8 27.75 -29.88 -3.50
C THR A 8 26.93 -29.56 -2.25
N CYS A 9 27.17 -30.27 -1.15
CA CYS A 9 26.54 -29.96 0.14
C CYS A 9 27.09 -28.66 0.75
N ALA A 10 28.38 -28.38 0.59
CA ALA A 10 29.02 -27.18 1.09
C ALA A 10 28.58 -25.90 0.31
N LEU A 11 28.32 -26.01 -1.00
CA LEU A 11 27.79 -24.89 -1.82
C LEU A 11 26.33 -24.56 -1.47
N LEU A 12 25.47 -25.54 -1.17
CA LEU A 12 24.10 -25.32 -0.73
C LEU A 12 24.02 -24.73 0.68
N LEU A 13 24.88 -25.16 1.60
CA LEU A 13 24.98 -24.56 2.94
C LEU A 13 25.61 -23.17 2.94
N GLY A 14 26.51 -22.87 2.01
CA GLY A 14 27.10 -21.54 1.83
C GLY A 14 26.10 -20.47 1.36
N CYS A 15 25.10 -20.83 0.53
CA CYS A 15 24.04 -19.93 0.13
C CYS A 15 23.03 -19.60 1.25
N LEU A 16 22.84 -20.49 2.20
CA LEU A 16 21.92 -20.27 3.33
C LEU A 16 22.50 -19.36 4.42
N CYS A 17 23.82 -19.20 4.50
CA CYS A 17 24.47 -18.35 5.50
C CYS A 17 24.57 -16.85 5.09
N SER A 18 24.25 -16.50 3.85
CA SER A 18 24.41 -15.12 3.34
C SER A 18 23.17 -14.23 3.45
N CYS A 19 22.00 -14.79 3.69
CA CYS A 19 20.77 -14.01 3.86
C CYS A 19 20.45 -13.86 5.35
N LYS A 20 21.08 -12.88 6.05
CA LYS A 20 20.49 -12.39 7.30
C LYS A 20 19.11 -11.82 6.96
N ALA A 21 18.06 -12.44 7.51
CA ALA A 21 16.76 -11.80 7.54
C ALA A 21 16.92 -10.40 8.14
N PRO A 22 16.32 -9.34 7.59
CA PRO A 22 16.30 -8.05 8.24
C PRO A 22 15.66 -8.26 9.63
N GLY A 23 16.47 -8.10 10.68
CA GLY A 23 15.99 -8.19 12.06
C GLY A 23 15.00 -7.07 12.36
N PRO A 24 14.16 -7.21 13.39
CA PRO A 24 13.36 -6.10 13.89
C PRO A 24 14.31 -4.96 14.28
N PHE A 25 13.88 -3.72 14.02
CA PHE A 25 14.64 -2.54 14.43
C PHE A 25 14.70 -2.51 15.97
N GLU A 26 15.89 -2.57 16.52
CA GLU A 26 16.09 -2.51 17.97
C GLU A 26 16.11 -1.07 18.50
N SER A 27 16.40 -0.10 17.61
CA SER A 27 16.44 1.32 17.95
C SER A 27 15.92 2.21 16.82
N LEU A 28 15.53 3.45 17.17
CA LEU A 28 15.15 4.47 16.18
C LEU A 28 16.33 4.80 15.25
N GLU A 29 17.53 4.69 15.73
CA GLU A 29 18.76 4.99 14.99
C GLU A 29 19.05 3.91 13.94
N ASP A 30 18.80 2.64 14.26
CA ASP A 30 18.90 1.52 13.31
C ASP A 30 17.85 1.63 12.21
N PHE A 31 16.60 1.96 12.59
CA PHE A 31 15.54 2.27 11.60
C PHE A 31 15.98 3.37 10.65
N ARG A 32 16.44 4.51 11.18
CA ARG A 32 16.88 5.66 10.35
C ARG A 32 18.02 5.28 9.43
N ARG A 33 19.00 4.52 9.90
CA ARG A 33 20.17 4.09 9.13
C ARG A 33 19.78 3.13 8.00
N ASP A 34 18.95 2.14 8.29
CA ASP A 34 18.50 1.17 7.29
C ASP A 34 17.55 1.82 6.26
N PHE A 35 16.64 2.66 6.71
CA PHE A 35 15.74 3.43 5.84
C PHE A 35 16.50 4.37 4.91
N ALA A 36 17.49 5.10 5.41
CA ALA A 36 18.32 6.00 4.61
C ALA A 36 19.15 5.27 3.54
N ARG A 37 19.52 4.02 3.77
CA ARG A 37 20.23 3.18 2.79
C ARG A 37 19.34 2.72 1.64
N ARG A 38 18.06 2.50 1.92
CA ARG A 38 17.10 1.92 0.96
C ARG A 38 16.32 2.95 0.16
N THR A 39 16.16 4.15 0.70
CA THR A 39 15.44 5.25 0.07
C THR A 39 16.38 6.40 -0.21
N PRO A 40 16.79 6.63 -1.46
CA PRO A 40 17.56 7.81 -1.82
C PRO A 40 16.70 9.05 -1.58
N PHE A 41 17.14 9.90 -0.66
CA PHE A 41 16.44 11.13 -0.32
C PHE A 41 16.55 12.13 -1.48
N PRO A 42 15.45 12.66 -1.99
CA PRO A 42 15.49 13.74 -2.96
C PRO A 42 16.04 14.99 -2.26
N VAL A 43 17.13 15.50 -2.77
CA VAL A 43 17.68 16.76 -2.31
C VAL A 43 16.70 17.86 -2.72
N LEU A 44 15.94 18.38 -1.74
CA LEU A 44 15.21 19.63 -1.96
C LEU A 44 16.26 20.72 -2.20
N PRO A 45 16.20 21.45 -3.32
CA PRO A 45 17.16 22.54 -3.56
C PRO A 45 17.01 23.57 -2.43
N ALA A 46 18.10 23.88 -1.76
CA ALA A 46 18.13 24.89 -0.70
C ALA A 46 17.55 26.22 -1.23
N GLY A 47 16.56 26.78 -0.51
CA GLY A 47 15.94 28.07 -0.83
C GLY A 47 14.83 28.05 -1.89
N LYS A 48 14.38 26.90 -2.41
CA LYS A 48 13.19 26.80 -3.26
C LYS A 48 11.95 26.47 -2.46
N ARG A 49 10.84 27.11 -2.82
CA ARG A 49 9.50 26.76 -2.32
C ARG A 49 9.13 25.36 -2.75
N LEU A 50 8.48 24.60 -1.86
CA LEU A 50 7.98 23.27 -2.20
C LEU A 50 6.71 23.42 -3.06
N SER A 51 6.74 22.91 -4.28
CA SER A 51 5.54 22.79 -5.11
C SER A 51 4.81 21.48 -4.82
N LEU A 52 3.49 21.47 -5.01
CA LEU A 52 2.66 20.27 -4.87
C LEU A 52 3.17 19.13 -5.79
N LYS A 53 3.56 19.46 -7.01
CA LYS A 53 4.12 18.49 -7.98
C LYS A 53 5.37 17.82 -7.43
N HIS A 54 6.26 18.59 -6.80
CA HIS A 54 7.48 18.04 -6.22
C HIS A 54 7.18 17.17 -4.99
N ALA A 55 6.23 17.59 -4.13
CA ALA A 55 5.80 16.79 -2.99
C ALA A 55 5.21 15.43 -3.44
N ILE A 56 4.34 15.42 -4.45
CA ILE A 56 3.75 14.20 -5.01
C ILE A 56 4.82 13.30 -5.64
N SER A 57 5.73 13.86 -6.47
CA SER A 57 6.78 13.05 -7.09
C SER A 57 7.72 12.41 -6.06
N THR A 58 8.04 13.14 -5.00
CA THR A 58 8.84 12.64 -3.88
C THR A 58 8.12 11.54 -3.10
N ALA A 59 6.82 11.74 -2.80
CA ALA A 59 6.01 10.73 -2.14
C ALA A 59 5.94 9.44 -2.96
N LEU A 60 5.69 9.53 -4.26
CA LEU A 60 5.65 8.36 -5.16
C LEU A 60 6.99 7.63 -5.25
N ALA A 61 8.11 8.34 -5.14
CA ALA A 61 9.44 7.74 -5.20
C ALA A 61 9.85 7.05 -3.89
N ASN A 62 9.47 7.60 -2.74
CA ASN A 62 10.06 7.22 -1.45
C ASN A 62 9.07 6.64 -0.44
N ASN A 63 7.76 6.77 -0.66
CA ASN A 63 6.78 6.27 0.32
C ASN A 63 6.86 4.74 0.45
N PRO A 64 7.07 4.19 1.66
CA PRO A 64 7.21 2.75 1.87
C PRO A 64 6.02 1.92 1.38
N THR A 65 4.79 2.45 1.52
CA THR A 65 3.57 1.75 1.09
C THR A 65 3.54 1.60 -0.44
N ASN A 66 3.97 2.65 -1.18
CA ASN A 66 4.09 2.59 -2.63
C ASN A 66 5.18 1.62 -3.09
N LEU A 67 6.34 1.65 -2.41
CA LEU A 67 7.45 0.73 -2.70
C LEU A 67 7.06 -0.72 -2.40
N ALA A 68 6.34 -0.97 -1.29
CA ALA A 68 5.82 -2.31 -0.97
C ALA A 68 4.81 -2.80 -2.02
N ALA A 69 3.92 -1.94 -2.52
CA ALA A 69 2.99 -2.28 -3.58
C ALA A 69 3.72 -2.66 -4.89
N ALA A 70 4.79 -1.93 -5.25
CA ALA A 70 5.63 -2.28 -6.40
C ALA A 70 6.33 -3.66 -6.22
N GLN A 71 6.82 -3.97 -5.01
CA GLN A 71 7.38 -5.30 -4.71
C GLN A 71 6.32 -6.41 -4.75
N ALA A 72 5.07 -6.12 -4.38
CA ALA A 72 3.97 -7.08 -4.49
C ALA A 72 3.69 -7.46 -5.96
N VAL A 73 3.82 -6.52 -6.89
CA VAL A 73 3.72 -6.80 -8.34
C VAL A 73 4.85 -7.74 -8.79
N GLU A 74 6.09 -7.49 -8.34
CA GLU A 74 7.22 -8.39 -8.64
C GLU A 74 7.01 -9.79 -8.05
N ALA A 75 6.51 -9.89 -6.83
CA ALA A 75 6.18 -11.17 -6.21
C ALA A 75 5.11 -11.93 -7.01
N ALA A 76 4.07 -11.24 -7.48
CA ALA A 76 3.03 -11.84 -8.33
C ALA A 76 3.60 -12.26 -9.70
N ARG A 77 4.55 -11.50 -10.28
CA ARG A 77 5.26 -11.89 -11.50
C ARG A 77 6.03 -13.21 -11.33
N PHE A 78 6.75 -13.37 -10.21
CA PHE A 78 7.41 -14.64 -9.90
C PHE A 78 6.41 -15.77 -9.61
N GLY A 79 5.22 -15.45 -9.07
CA GLY A 79 4.09 -16.38 -8.98
C GLY A 79 3.66 -16.91 -10.34
N TYR A 80 3.56 -16.05 -11.35
CA TYR A 80 3.29 -16.45 -12.72
C TYR A 80 4.40 -17.32 -13.32
N TYR A 81 5.69 -16.98 -13.13
CA TYR A 81 6.80 -17.83 -13.59
C TYR A 81 6.81 -19.19 -12.90
N ARG A 82 6.42 -19.25 -11.63
CA ARG A 82 6.25 -20.51 -10.89
C ARG A 82 5.13 -21.37 -11.52
N ALA A 83 4.03 -20.76 -11.92
CA ALA A 83 2.97 -21.49 -12.62
C ALA A 83 3.45 -22.04 -13.99
N LEU A 84 4.27 -21.27 -14.71
CA LEU A 84 4.89 -21.73 -15.96
C LEU A 84 5.90 -22.85 -15.74
N SER A 85 6.56 -22.94 -14.59
CA SER A 85 7.52 -24.03 -14.31
C SER A 85 6.88 -25.42 -14.31
N ALA A 86 5.56 -25.50 -14.10
CA ALA A 86 4.80 -26.75 -14.19
C ALA A 86 4.78 -27.37 -15.61
N TYR A 87 5.21 -26.65 -16.64
CA TYR A 87 5.41 -27.21 -17.99
C TYR A 87 6.74 -27.94 -18.17
N ALA A 88 7.70 -27.71 -17.28
CA ALA A 88 8.99 -28.39 -17.30
C ALA A 88 8.92 -29.72 -16.54
N PRO A 89 9.77 -30.71 -16.89
CA PRO A 89 9.89 -31.91 -16.08
C PRO A 89 10.49 -31.59 -14.69
N GLU A 90 9.99 -32.27 -13.68
CA GLU A 90 10.54 -32.26 -12.32
C GLU A 90 11.61 -33.37 -12.20
N ILE A 91 12.79 -33.02 -11.72
CA ILE A 91 13.90 -33.97 -11.51
C ILE A 91 14.24 -33.99 -10.03
N ASN A 92 14.05 -35.16 -9.41
CA ASN A 92 14.30 -35.38 -8.00
C ASN A 92 15.44 -36.38 -7.84
N ALA A 93 16.36 -36.13 -6.91
CA ALA A 93 17.37 -37.05 -6.49
C ALA A 93 17.14 -37.42 -5.01
N HIS A 94 17.04 -38.67 -4.72
CA HIS A 94 16.88 -39.21 -3.37
C HIS A 94 18.05 -40.16 -3.03
N TYR A 95 18.60 -40.00 -1.85
CA TYR A 95 19.58 -40.93 -1.32
C TYR A 95 19.17 -41.39 0.07
N SER A 96 19.18 -42.69 0.30
CA SER A 96 18.86 -43.28 1.60
C SER A 96 19.99 -44.18 2.11
N LEU A 97 20.22 -44.12 3.39
CA LEU A 97 21.11 -45.03 4.12
C LEU A 97 20.33 -45.53 5.34
N GLY A 98 19.99 -46.78 5.33
CA GLY A 98 19.25 -47.44 6.41
C GLY A 98 20.00 -48.60 7.01
N HIS A 99 20.07 -48.69 8.32
CA HIS A 99 20.59 -49.82 9.05
C HIS A 99 19.47 -50.45 9.89
N THR A 100 19.14 -51.69 9.61
CA THR A 100 18.07 -52.41 10.31
C THR A 100 18.64 -53.57 11.09
N LEU A 101 18.42 -53.57 12.37
CA LEU A 101 18.71 -54.64 13.27
C LEU A 101 17.41 -55.32 13.68
N SER A 102 17.19 -56.56 13.25
CA SER A 102 16.01 -57.33 13.63
C SER A 102 16.40 -58.60 14.36
N ARG A 103 15.66 -58.95 15.39
CA ARG A 103 15.76 -60.21 16.12
C ARG A 103 14.43 -60.91 16.03
N GLY A 104 14.45 -62.17 15.62
CA GLY A 104 13.26 -63.01 15.51
C GLY A 104 13.50 -64.43 15.85
N TRP A 105 12.47 -65.12 16.28
CA TRP A 105 12.52 -66.60 16.53
C TRP A 105 12.04 -67.29 15.24
N ASP A 106 12.84 -68.25 14.77
CA ASP A 106 12.40 -69.12 13.69
C ASP A 106 11.81 -70.41 14.33
N LEU A 107 10.50 -70.52 14.24
CA LEU A 107 9.72 -71.64 14.81
C LEU A 107 9.50 -72.80 13.84
N LYS A 108 10.19 -72.84 12.69
CA LYS A 108 9.98 -73.86 11.67
C LYS A 108 10.42 -75.28 12.03
N ASN A 109 11.22 -75.42 13.14
CA ASN A 109 11.65 -76.75 13.64
C ASN A 109 11.50 -76.81 15.16
N PRO A 110 10.37 -77.25 15.71
CA PRO A 110 10.25 -77.53 17.11
C PRO A 110 11.08 -78.80 17.44
N PRO A 111 11.81 -78.93 18.65
CA PRO A 111 11.48 -78.13 19.85
C PRO A 111 12.45 -77.00 20.18
N VAL A 112 13.38 -76.63 19.32
CA VAL A 112 14.36 -75.59 19.62
C VAL A 112 14.17 -74.42 18.64
N GLY A 113 13.54 -73.35 19.09
CA GLY A 113 13.50 -72.08 18.37
C GLY A 113 14.89 -71.45 18.27
N VAL A 114 15.39 -71.21 17.10
CA VAL A 114 16.66 -70.49 16.87
C VAL A 114 16.42 -69.02 16.80
N MET A 115 17.08 -68.24 17.65
CA MET A 115 17.07 -66.82 17.56
C MET A 115 17.90 -66.39 16.35
N LYS A 116 17.25 -65.84 15.36
CA LYS A 116 17.87 -65.20 14.17
C LYS A 116 18.10 -63.74 14.43
N ARG A 117 19.34 -63.31 14.30
CA ARG A 117 19.69 -61.89 14.23
C ARG A 117 19.94 -61.53 12.76
N ASN A 118 19.19 -60.59 12.27
CA ASN A 118 19.39 -60.07 10.92
C ASN A 118 19.88 -58.64 11.06
N ASP A 119 20.99 -58.35 10.43
CA ASP A 119 21.65 -57.06 10.39
C ASP A 119 21.74 -56.65 8.91
N HIS A 120 20.97 -55.61 8.52
CA HIS A 120 20.89 -55.19 7.14
C HIS A 120 21.32 -53.71 7.03
N LEU A 121 22.31 -53.46 6.20
CA LEU A 121 22.69 -52.12 5.77
C LEU A 121 22.25 -51.97 4.31
N VAL A 122 21.32 -51.06 4.09
CA VAL A 122 20.83 -50.71 2.76
C VAL A 122 21.23 -49.26 2.47
N SER A 123 21.90 -49.04 1.38
CA SER A 123 22.19 -47.71 0.90
C SER A 123 21.83 -47.62 -0.60
N GLY A 124 21.08 -46.60 -0.95
CA GLY A 124 20.65 -46.43 -2.33
C GLY A 124 20.46 -45.00 -2.73
N GLY A 125 20.59 -44.74 -4.01
CA GLY A 125 20.31 -43.47 -4.63
C GLY A 125 19.35 -43.67 -5.79
N THR A 126 18.34 -42.80 -5.88
CA THR A 126 17.36 -42.75 -6.96
C THR A 126 17.40 -41.38 -7.60
N VAL A 127 17.42 -41.32 -8.92
CA VAL A 127 17.16 -40.08 -9.69
C VAL A 127 15.90 -40.33 -10.51
N GLN A 128 14.89 -39.54 -10.23
CA GLN A 128 13.58 -39.63 -10.89
C GLN A 128 13.30 -38.35 -11.65
N ALA A 129 12.89 -38.46 -12.91
CA ALA A 129 12.34 -37.37 -13.70
C ALA A 129 10.86 -37.66 -14.00
N THR A 130 10.01 -36.69 -13.70
CA THR A 130 8.56 -36.78 -13.96
C THR A 130 8.11 -35.59 -14.77
N TRP A 131 7.40 -35.85 -15.85
CA TRP A 131 6.86 -34.80 -16.71
C TRP A 131 5.35 -34.98 -16.89
N LEU A 132 4.60 -33.99 -16.45
CA LEU A 132 3.16 -33.93 -16.60
C LEU A 132 2.81 -33.61 -18.06
N LEU A 133 2.23 -34.53 -18.77
CA LEU A 133 1.83 -34.38 -20.19
C LEU A 133 0.42 -33.83 -20.31
N PHE A 134 -0.52 -34.34 -19.50
CA PHE A 134 -1.92 -33.94 -19.53
C PHE A 134 -2.53 -34.03 -18.11
N ASP A 135 -3.36 -33.04 -17.74
CA ASP A 135 -4.05 -32.96 -16.47
C ASP A 135 -5.47 -32.36 -16.58
N GLY A 136 -6.10 -32.54 -17.72
CA GLY A 136 -7.42 -31.96 -17.98
C GLY A 136 -7.41 -30.43 -18.16
N PHE A 137 -6.30 -29.84 -18.60
CA PHE A 137 -6.08 -28.42 -18.78
C PHE A 137 -5.98 -27.63 -17.43
N ALA A 138 -5.77 -28.31 -16.31
CA ALA A 138 -5.62 -27.63 -15.00
C ALA A 138 -4.40 -26.69 -14.99
N ARG A 139 -3.28 -27.15 -15.55
CA ARG A 139 -2.02 -26.40 -15.63
C ARG A 139 -2.14 -25.14 -16.49
N GLU A 140 -2.82 -25.26 -17.65
CA GLU A 140 -3.08 -24.13 -18.55
C GLU A 140 -3.94 -23.06 -17.87
N LEU A 141 -4.98 -23.48 -17.17
CA LEU A 141 -5.84 -22.56 -16.42
C LEU A 141 -5.12 -21.96 -15.22
N GLU A 142 -4.26 -22.73 -14.51
CA GLU A 142 -3.41 -22.21 -13.42
C GLU A 142 -2.46 -21.12 -13.92
N ALA A 143 -1.81 -21.33 -15.06
CA ALA A 143 -0.92 -20.33 -15.65
C ALA A 143 -1.69 -19.05 -16.04
N LEU A 144 -2.91 -19.17 -16.57
CA LEU A 144 -3.77 -18.03 -16.87
C LEU A 144 -4.25 -17.31 -15.61
N ILE A 145 -4.62 -18.04 -14.55
CA ILE A 145 -4.99 -17.48 -13.26
C ILE A 145 -3.80 -16.72 -12.65
N ALA A 146 -2.61 -17.33 -12.64
CA ALA A 146 -1.41 -16.69 -12.10
C ALA A 146 -1.03 -15.41 -12.88
N ARG A 147 -1.25 -15.38 -14.20
CA ARG A 147 -1.10 -14.16 -14.99
C ARG A 147 -2.11 -13.09 -14.58
N GLN A 148 -3.37 -13.47 -14.40
CA GLN A 148 -4.41 -12.53 -13.94
C GLN A 148 -4.16 -12.02 -12.52
N GLU A 149 -3.61 -12.83 -11.61
CA GLU A 149 -3.17 -12.37 -10.30
C GLU A 149 -2.03 -11.34 -10.40
N PHE A 150 -1.12 -11.49 -11.37
CA PHE A 150 -0.12 -10.48 -11.66
C PHE A 150 -0.77 -9.17 -12.16
N ASP A 151 -1.70 -9.23 -13.12
CA ASP A 151 -2.40 -8.05 -13.65
C ASP A 151 -3.26 -7.37 -12.56
N LYS A 152 -3.90 -8.14 -11.67
CA LYS A 152 -4.63 -7.64 -10.50
C LYS A 152 -3.71 -6.93 -9.52
N SER A 153 -2.52 -7.49 -9.25
CA SER A 153 -1.53 -6.86 -8.39
C SER A 153 -1.03 -5.52 -8.97
N ALA A 154 -0.84 -5.45 -10.30
CA ALA A 154 -0.49 -4.20 -10.98
C ALA A 154 -1.61 -3.15 -10.91
N ALA A 155 -2.88 -3.57 -10.97
CA ALA A 155 -4.01 -2.67 -10.76
C ALA A 155 -4.08 -2.18 -9.29
N ALA A 156 -3.81 -3.04 -8.32
CA ALA A 156 -3.74 -2.67 -6.90
C ALA A 156 -2.61 -1.66 -6.62
N GLU A 157 -1.43 -1.82 -7.24
CA GLU A 157 -0.33 -0.86 -7.15
C GLU A 157 -0.76 0.52 -7.68
N LYS A 158 -1.40 0.59 -8.83
CA LYS A 158 -1.93 1.84 -9.39
C LYS A 158 -2.95 2.50 -8.44
N ASN A 159 -3.78 1.70 -7.75
CA ASN A 159 -4.71 2.22 -6.76
C ASN A 159 -4.00 2.80 -5.53
N VAL A 160 -2.96 2.15 -5.02
CA VAL A 160 -2.12 2.68 -3.93
C VAL A 160 -1.50 4.02 -4.33
N ARG A 161 -0.96 4.14 -5.54
CA ARG A 161 -0.41 5.41 -6.08
C ARG A 161 -1.46 6.51 -6.13
N ARG A 162 -2.66 6.20 -6.64
CA ARG A 162 -3.80 7.14 -6.71
C ARG A 162 -4.14 7.70 -5.32
N LEU A 163 -4.27 6.81 -4.33
CA LEU A 163 -4.59 7.19 -2.96
C LEU A 163 -3.46 7.99 -2.29
N LEU A 164 -2.20 7.64 -2.56
CA LEU A 164 -1.04 8.38 -2.06
C LEU A 164 -0.97 9.79 -2.63
N VAL A 165 -1.24 9.97 -3.92
CA VAL A 165 -1.31 11.30 -4.56
C VAL A 165 -2.35 12.18 -3.86
N ARG A 166 -3.57 11.65 -3.63
CA ARG A 166 -4.63 12.35 -2.91
C ARG A 166 -4.20 12.73 -1.48
N ALA A 167 -3.68 11.76 -0.73
CA ALA A 167 -3.26 11.99 0.65
C ALA A 167 -2.15 13.07 0.76
N THR A 168 -1.18 13.02 -0.17
CA THR A 168 -0.11 14.02 -0.25
C THR A 168 -0.64 15.41 -0.58
N ALA A 169 -1.57 15.50 -1.51
CA ALA A 169 -2.23 16.78 -1.85
C ALA A 169 -2.99 17.34 -0.64
N PHE A 170 -3.73 16.52 0.10
CA PHE A 170 -4.45 16.94 1.29
C PHE A 170 -3.51 17.48 2.37
N ALA A 171 -2.44 16.75 2.71
CA ALA A 171 -1.47 17.20 3.70
C ALA A 171 -0.75 18.50 3.27
N TYR A 172 -0.46 18.64 1.98
CA TYR A 172 0.10 19.87 1.42
C TYR A 172 -0.85 21.06 1.60
N TYR A 173 -2.12 20.90 1.27
CA TYR A 173 -3.13 21.96 1.40
C TYR A 173 -3.45 22.29 2.86
N ASP A 174 -3.41 21.32 3.78
CA ASP A 174 -3.56 21.58 5.21
C ASP A 174 -2.41 22.42 5.76
N MET A 175 -1.19 22.13 5.32
CA MET A 175 -0.02 22.93 5.68
C MET A 175 -0.11 24.35 5.12
N TYR A 176 -0.61 24.49 3.88
CA TYR A 176 -0.83 25.80 3.25
C TYR A 176 -1.87 26.62 4.01
N LEU A 177 -3.02 26.03 4.34
CA LEU A 177 -4.08 26.68 5.12
C LEU A 177 -3.54 27.24 6.43
N ALA A 178 -2.85 26.39 7.20
CA ALA A 178 -2.28 26.81 8.49
C ALA A 178 -1.21 27.93 8.33
N GLY A 179 -0.47 27.90 7.22
CA GLY A 179 0.48 28.96 6.88
C GLY A 179 -0.19 30.31 6.64
N GLU A 180 -1.25 30.35 5.85
CA GLU A 180 -2.04 31.55 5.54
C GLU A 180 -2.76 32.08 6.80
N GLU A 181 -3.30 31.19 7.64
CA GLU A 181 -3.92 31.58 8.91
C GLU A 181 -2.91 32.27 9.85
N ILE A 182 -1.65 31.81 9.89
CA ILE A 182 -0.61 32.50 10.68
C ILE A 182 -0.43 33.92 10.19
N ILE A 183 -0.41 34.15 8.87
CA ILE A 183 -0.26 35.50 8.28
C ILE A 183 -1.45 36.38 8.67
N ILE A 184 -2.67 35.87 8.53
CA ILE A 184 -3.91 36.62 8.87
C ILE A 184 -3.90 37.03 10.35
N TYR A 185 -3.57 36.10 11.27
CA TYR A 185 -3.55 36.39 12.70
C TYR A 185 -2.35 37.25 13.11
N GLN A 186 -1.24 37.22 12.38
CA GLN A 186 -0.12 38.16 12.61
C GLN A 186 -0.50 39.61 12.24
N GLU A 187 -1.16 39.79 11.09
CA GLU A 187 -1.67 41.11 10.70
C GLU A 187 -2.73 41.64 11.69
N ASP A 188 -3.62 40.74 12.19
CA ASP A 188 -4.56 41.10 13.23
C ASP A 188 -3.87 41.51 14.52
N LEU A 189 -2.86 40.76 14.99
CA LEU A 189 -2.07 41.08 16.17
C LEU A 189 -1.39 42.45 16.02
N GLU A 190 -0.84 42.75 14.87
CA GLU A 190 -0.22 44.05 14.58
C GLU A 190 -1.26 45.18 14.67
N PHE A 191 -2.45 44.98 14.06
CA PHE A 191 -3.54 45.94 14.18
C PHE A 191 -3.96 46.18 15.63
N GLN A 192 -4.18 45.09 16.41
CA GLN A 192 -4.59 45.21 17.83
C GLN A 192 -3.52 45.86 18.69
N ASN A 193 -2.21 45.62 18.45
CA ASN A 193 -1.13 46.29 19.16
C ASN A 193 -1.06 47.78 18.83
N ASN A 194 -1.25 48.18 17.59
CA ASN A 194 -1.27 49.58 17.18
C ASN A 194 -2.47 50.32 17.81
N ALA A 195 -3.65 49.67 17.79
CA ALA A 195 -4.84 50.22 18.45
C ALA A 195 -4.68 50.30 19.98
N LEU A 196 -4.01 49.33 20.59
CA LEU A 196 -3.68 49.36 22.04
C LEU A 196 -2.78 50.55 22.39
N LEU A 197 -1.73 50.81 21.62
CA LEU A 197 -0.84 51.95 21.83
C LEU A 197 -1.62 53.27 21.75
N GLN A 198 -2.50 53.43 20.78
CA GLN A 198 -3.34 54.61 20.64
C GLN A 198 -4.32 54.74 21.81
N ALA A 199 -4.95 53.66 22.25
CA ALA A 199 -5.86 53.67 23.40
C ALA A 199 -5.13 54.00 24.72
N GLU A 200 -3.91 53.52 24.93
CA GLU A 200 -3.09 53.85 26.09
C GLU A 200 -2.67 55.33 26.10
N GLU A 201 -2.39 55.94 24.96
CA GLU A 201 -2.11 57.37 24.84
C GLU A 201 -3.35 58.21 25.12
N GLN A 202 -4.51 57.87 24.53
CA GLN A 202 -5.79 58.54 24.78
C GLN A 202 -6.20 58.41 26.26
N PHE A 203 -5.97 57.28 26.91
CA PHE A 203 -6.26 57.10 28.33
C PHE A 203 -5.36 58.00 29.22
N ARG A 204 -4.07 58.09 28.91
CA ARG A 204 -3.15 59.02 29.64
C ARG A 204 -3.57 60.48 29.52
N ASN A 205 -4.13 60.83 28.36
CA ASN A 205 -4.63 62.22 28.09
C ASN A 205 -6.09 62.43 28.58
N GLY A 206 -6.71 61.41 29.23
CA GLY A 206 -8.07 61.53 29.75
C GLY A 206 -9.19 61.47 28.72
N HIS A 207 -8.90 61.08 27.46
CA HIS A 207 -9.85 61.06 26.37
C HIS A 207 -10.59 59.74 26.18
N THR A 208 -10.14 58.66 26.87
CA THR A 208 -10.82 57.36 26.84
C THR A 208 -10.78 56.69 28.20
N ALA A 209 -11.66 55.71 28.43
CA ALA A 209 -11.72 54.95 29.67
C ALA A 209 -10.78 53.72 29.66
N LEU A 210 -10.46 53.20 30.86
CA LEU A 210 -9.57 52.04 31.03
C LEU A 210 -10.11 50.76 30.34
N ASP A 211 -11.44 50.64 30.23
CA ASP A 211 -12.07 49.52 29.57
C ASP A 211 -11.65 49.38 28.11
N SER A 212 -11.45 50.50 27.40
CA SER A 212 -10.96 50.51 26.01
C SER A 212 -9.53 49.96 25.91
N VAL A 213 -8.65 50.30 26.83
CA VAL A 213 -7.28 49.75 26.90
C VAL A 213 -7.30 48.26 27.19
N LEU A 214 -8.11 47.82 28.16
CA LEU A 214 -8.24 46.42 28.54
C LEU A 214 -8.82 45.61 27.36
N ASN A 215 -9.76 46.16 26.62
CA ASN A 215 -10.37 45.49 25.45
C ASN A 215 -9.31 45.19 24.37
N PHE A 216 -8.51 46.16 23.92
CA PHE A 216 -7.45 45.91 22.94
C PHE A 216 -6.37 44.96 23.48
N ARG A 217 -6.07 44.97 24.80
CA ARG A 217 -5.14 44.05 25.43
C ARG A 217 -5.67 42.62 25.37
N ILE A 218 -6.98 42.39 25.58
CA ILE A 218 -7.65 41.11 25.45
C ILE A 218 -7.61 40.64 23.99
N LEU A 219 -7.91 41.51 23.02
CA LEU A 219 -7.92 41.15 21.59
C LEU A 219 -6.51 40.81 21.08
N ALA A 220 -5.48 41.54 21.50
CA ALA A 220 -4.09 41.21 21.21
C ALA A 220 -3.67 39.85 21.82
N ALA A 221 -4.10 39.54 23.04
CA ALA A 221 -3.86 38.23 23.66
C ALA A 221 -4.59 37.09 22.89
N ARG A 222 -5.82 37.32 22.44
CA ARG A 222 -6.60 36.39 21.59
C ARG A 222 -5.89 36.12 20.26
N ALA A 223 -5.40 37.17 19.59
CA ALA A 223 -4.64 37.01 18.34
C ALA A 223 -3.36 36.21 18.54
N LYS A 224 -2.60 36.43 19.64
CA LYS A 224 -1.44 35.59 19.99
C LYS A 224 -1.79 34.14 20.19
N SER A 225 -2.91 33.84 20.86
CA SER A 225 -3.41 32.47 21.04
C SER A 225 -3.76 31.82 19.69
N SER A 226 -4.42 32.55 18.79
CA SER A 226 -4.77 32.10 17.44
C SER A 226 -3.51 31.77 16.61
N ILE A 227 -2.48 32.59 16.67
CA ILE A 227 -1.17 32.32 16.03
C ILE A 227 -0.56 31.02 16.58
N SER A 228 -0.58 30.81 17.89
CA SER A 228 -0.03 29.60 18.51
C SER A 228 -0.75 28.35 18.02
N ASN A 229 -2.09 28.39 17.95
CA ASN A 229 -2.91 27.28 17.44
C ASN A 229 -2.66 27.03 15.95
N ALA A 230 -2.52 28.07 15.14
CA ALA A 230 -2.20 27.93 13.72
C ALA A 230 -0.80 27.35 13.48
N ARG A 231 0.19 27.74 14.30
CA ARG A 231 1.55 27.15 14.29
C ARG A 231 1.51 25.66 14.62
N TYR A 232 0.76 25.28 15.64
CA TYR A 232 0.58 23.86 15.99
C TYR A 232 -0.04 23.07 14.83
N ARG A 233 -1.11 23.58 14.19
CA ARG A 233 -1.72 22.93 13.01
C ARG A 233 -0.73 22.83 11.84
N LYS A 234 0.05 23.88 11.57
CA LYS A 234 1.11 23.85 10.55
C LYS A 234 2.13 22.76 10.83
N GLN A 235 2.57 22.63 12.08
CA GLN A 235 3.53 21.59 12.48
C GLN A 235 2.95 20.18 12.32
N THR A 236 1.69 19.97 12.70
CA THR A 236 1.02 18.68 12.51
C THR A 236 0.89 18.30 11.04
N ALA A 237 0.48 19.24 10.19
CA ALA A 237 0.38 19.04 8.75
C ALA A 237 1.77 18.80 8.10
N PHE A 238 2.80 19.48 8.58
CA PHE A 238 4.18 19.27 8.19
C PHE A 238 4.65 17.83 8.47
N HIS A 239 4.40 17.32 9.68
CA HIS A 239 4.76 15.94 10.03
C HIS A 239 3.99 14.91 9.21
N ALA A 240 2.72 15.16 8.90
CA ALA A 240 1.93 14.31 8.01
C ALA A 240 2.52 14.29 6.59
N LEU A 241 2.91 15.45 6.08
CA LEU A 241 3.55 15.56 4.76
C LEU A 241 4.92 14.87 4.72
N GLU A 242 5.75 15.03 5.76
CA GLU A 242 7.02 14.31 5.90
C GLU A 242 6.84 12.79 5.85
N ALA A 243 5.86 12.27 6.58
CA ALA A 243 5.55 10.84 6.59
C ALA A 243 5.11 10.32 5.22
N LEU A 244 4.24 11.07 4.51
CA LEU A 244 3.78 10.72 3.16
C LEU A 244 4.90 10.80 2.14
N MET A 245 5.79 11.79 2.24
CA MET A 245 6.95 11.92 1.37
C MET A 245 8.05 10.89 1.66
N GLY A 246 7.92 10.06 2.71
CA GLY A 246 8.90 9.06 3.07
C GLY A 246 10.21 9.64 3.66
N CYS A 247 10.13 10.80 4.30
CA CYS A 247 11.30 11.50 4.88
C CYS A 247 11.71 10.94 6.25
N GLY A 248 11.89 9.62 6.36
CA GLY A 248 12.08 8.95 7.66
C GLY A 248 13.38 9.24 8.40
N SER A 249 14.47 9.60 7.69
CA SER A 249 15.81 9.80 8.29
C SER A 249 16.31 11.24 8.23
N ARG A 250 15.81 12.03 7.31
CA ARG A 250 16.16 13.47 7.18
C ARG A 250 14.87 14.27 7.26
N ARG A 251 14.80 15.17 8.21
CA ARG A 251 13.69 16.10 8.33
C ARG A 251 13.70 17.10 7.19
N LEU A 252 12.53 17.45 6.70
CA LEU A 252 12.37 18.61 5.85
C LEU A 252 12.83 19.86 6.64
N PRO A 253 13.31 20.92 5.97
CA PRO A 253 13.64 22.18 6.65
C PRO A 253 12.41 22.72 7.39
N GLU A 254 12.57 23.08 8.66
CA GLU A 254 11.45 23.63 9.46
C GLU A 254 10.88 24.94 8.86
N ASN A 255 11.71 25.68 8.15
CA ASN A 255 11.34 26.92 7.43
C ASN A 255 10.88 26.67 5.99
N LEU A 256 10.32 25.48 5.71
CA LEU A 256 9.85 25.16 4.38
C LEU A 256 8.69 26.07 3.99
N GLU A 257 8.89 26.84 2.91
CA GLU A 257 7.84 27.63 2.29
C GLU A 257 7.15 26.79 1.20
N LEU A 258 5.84 26.97 1.10
CA LEU A 258 5.03 26.36 0.02
C LEU A 258 4.87 27.35 -1.12
N GLU A 259 4.68 26.81 -2.31
CA GLU A 259 4.30 27.60 -3.47
C GLU A 259 2.88 28.17 -3.27
N PRO A 260 2.64 29.46 -3.53
CA PRO A 260 1.32 30.06 -3.38
C PRO A 260 0.31 29.41 -4.33
N LEU A 261 -0.91 29.19 -3.83
CA LEU A 261 -2.00 28.71 -4.67
C LEU A 261 -2.37 29.76 -5.73
N SER A 262 -2.62 29.30 -6.95
CA SER A 262 -3.15 30.15 -8.01
C SER A 262 -4.49 30.72 -7.57
N LYS A 263 -4.62 32.05 -7.69
CA LYS A 263 -5.88 32.78 -7.45
C LYS A 263 -6.74 32.86 -8.71
N GLU A 264 -6.30 32.23 -9.81
CA GLU A 264 -6.96 32.30 -11.10
C GLU A 264 -8.26 31.49 -11.14
N LEU A 265 -9.03 31.76 -12.23
CA LEU A 265 -10.34 31.18 -12.47
C LEU A 265 -10.39 29.66 -12.24
N LEU A 266 -11.32 29.27 -11.37
CA LEU A 266 -11.59 27.86 -11.10
C LEU A 266 -12.06 27.18 -12.39
N PRO A 267 -11.50 26.00 -12.76
CA PRO A 267 -11.85 25.31 -13.98
C PRO A 267 -13.36 24.96 -14.00
N ARG A 268 -13.96 24.98 -15.16
CA ARG A 268 -15.36 24.59 -15.34
C ARG A 268 -15.48 23.08 -15.07
N LEU A 269 -16.47 22.71 -14.25
CA LEU A 269 -16.81 21.32 -14.01
C LEU A 269 -17.68 20.79 -15.16
N TYR A 270 -17.44 19.54 -15.55
CA TYR A 270 -18.31 18.80 -16.46
C TYR A 270 -19.51 18.22 -15.71
N ASP A 271 -20.43 17.62 -16.44
CA ASP A 271 -21.59 16.95 -15.85
C ASP A 271 -21.21 15.69 -15.10
N GLU A 272 -22.03 15.28 -14.14
CA GLU A 272 -21.81 14.13 -13.28
C GLU A 272 -21.58 12.85 -14.09
N GLU A 273 -22.36 12.64 -15.15
CA GLU A 273 -22.29 11.46 -16.02
C GLU A 273 -20.90 11.31 -16.67
N PHE A 274 -20.29 12.39 -17.12
CA PHE A 274 -18.93 12.39 -17.65
C PHE A 274 -17.91 11.86 -16.65
N TYR A 275 -18.03 12.23 -15.37
CA TYR A 275 -17.14 11.76 -14.33
C TYR A 275 -17.39 10.29 -13.96
N LEU A 276 -18.64 9.82 -14.00
CA LEU A 276 -18.99 8.42 -13.78
C LEU A 276 -18.43 7.53 -14.89
N GLU A 277 -18.61 7.89 -16.16
CA GLU A 277 -18.03 7.17 -17.28
C GLU A 277 -16.51 7.12 -17.19
N THR A 278 -15.88 8.26 -16.90
CA THR A 278 -14.42 8.37 -16.70
C THR A 278 -13.93 7.43 -15.60
N ALA A 279 -14.65 7.34 -14.48
CA ALA A 279 -14.30 6.46 -13.38
C ALA A 279 -14.37 4.97 -13.78
N VAL A 280 -15.37 4.56 -14.55
CA VAL A 280 -15.53 3.17 -15.01
C VAL A 280 -14.34 2.71 -15.86
N TYR A 281 -13.74 3.63 -16.65
CA TYR A 281 -12.59 3.32 -17.50
C TYR A 281 -11.26 3.40 -16.75
N ASN A 282 -11.09 4.36 -15.84
CA ASN A 282 -9.78 4.69 -15.31
C ASN A 282 -9.52 4.16 -13.90
N ARG A 283 -10.54 3.73 -13.16
CA ARG A 283 -10.36 3.30 -11.75
C ARG A 283 -9.65 1.95 -11.65
N PRO A 284 -8.44 1.92 -11.05
CA PRO A 284 -7.68 0.68 -10.94
C PRO A 284 -8.32 -0.34 -9.99
N ASP A 285 -9.01 0.10 -8.93
CA ASP A 285 -9.69 -0.78 -7.99
C ASP A 285 -10.88 -1.51 -8.64
N LEU A 286 -11.66 -0.83 -9.51
CA LEU A 286 -12.70 -1.48 -10.29
C LEU A 286 -12.10 -2.49 -11.30
N HIS A 287 -10.96 -2.14 -11.89
CA HIS A 287 -10.26 -3.06 -12.79
C HIS A 287 -9.76 -4.31 -12.05
N ALA A 288 -9.25 -4.16 -10.83
CA ALA A 288 -8.85 -5.30 -9.99
C ALA A 288 -10.04 -6.23 -9.67
N GLU A 289 -11.24 -5.68 -9.40
CA GLU A 289 -12.44 -6.48 -9.17
C GLU A 289 -12.96 -7.19 -10.43
N LYS A 290 -12.84 -6.56 -11.62
CA LYS A 290 -13.13 -7.23 -12.90
C LYS A 290 -12.21 -8.44 -13.10
N ILE A 291 -10.91 -8.28 -12.84
CA ILE A 291 -9.95 -9.39 -12.92
C ILE A 291 -10.28 -10.46 -11.87
N ALA A 292 -10.68 -10.09 -10.66
CA ALA A 292 -11.07 -11.04 -9.62
C ALA A 292 -12.27 -11.93 -10.05
N LEU A 293 -13.24 -11.36 -10.75
CA LEU A 293 -14.35 -12.11 -11.33
C LEU A 293 -13.86 -13.09 -12.42
N GLU A 294 -12.95 -12.65 -13.29
CA GLU A 294 -12.36 -13.53 -14.30
C GLU A 294 -11.57 -14.69 -13.68
N ILE A 295 -10.81 -14.43 -12.62
CA ILE A 295 -10.10 -15.47 -11.86
C ILE A 295 -11.09 -16.47 -11.26
N ALA A 296 -12.21 -16.01 -10.69
CA ALA A 296 -13.23 -16.89 -10.15
C ALA A 296 -13.88 -17.77 -11.24
N PHE A 297 -14.15 -17.21 -12.41
CA PHE A 297 -14.63 -17.95 -13.58
C PHE A 297 -13.62 -19.03 -14.01
N ARG A 298 -12.32 -18.70 -14.12
CA ARG A 298 -11.28 -19.67 -14.48
C ARG A 298 -11.08 -20.74 -13.42
N ASN A 299 -11.20 -20.40 -12.14
CA ASN A 299 -11.19 -21.38 -11.06
C ASN A 299 -12.33 -22.39 -11.17
N ARG A 300 -13.52 -21.93 -11.59
CA ARG A 300 -14.63 -22.84 -11.89
C ARG A 300 -14.27 -23.75 -13.08
N GLN A 301 -13.72 -23.20 -14.16
CA GLN A 301 -13.28 -24.02 -15.31
C GLN A 301 -12.22 -25.04 -14.88
N LYS A 302 -11.22 -24.62 -14.07
CA LYS A 302 -10.17 -25.50 -13.57
C LYS A 302 -10.74 -26.65 -12.73
N SER A 303 -11.84 -26.42 -11.97
CA SER A 303 -12.45 -27.49 -11.17
C SER A 303 -13.02 -28.64 -12.00
N TYR A 304 -13.31 -28.43 -13.28
CA TYR A 304 -13.71 -29.51 -14.18
C TYR A 304 -12.52 -30.41 -14.63
N ALA A 305 -11.27 -29.94 -14.47
CA ALA A 305 -10.10 -30.74 -14.84
C ALA A 305 -10.01 -32.06 -14.06
N GLU A 306 -10.52 -32.11 -12.84
CA GLU A 306 -10.53 -33.32 -12.00
C GLU A 306 -11.43 -34.46 -12.55
N PHE A 307 -12.27 -34.21 -13.56
CA PHE A 307 -13.02 -35.25 -14.25
C PHE A 307 -12.21 -35.95 -15.34
N PHE A 308 -11.05 -35.38 -15.69
CA PHE A 308 -10.18 -35.96 -16.73
C PHE A 308 -9.05 -36.78 -16.13
N PRO A 309 -8.47 -37.71 -16.89
CA PRO A 309 -7.27 -38.43 -16.45
C PRO A 309 -6.06 -37.51 -16.41
N GLU A 310 -5.13 -37.81 -15.55
CA GLU A 310 -3.79 -37.24 -15.52
C GLU A 310 -2.82 -38.22 -16.21
N ILE A 311 -1.99 -37.69 -17.14
CA ILE A 311 -1.00 -38.50 -17.89
C ILE A 311 0.38 -37.90 -17.61
N ARG A 312 1.30 -38.75 -17.11
CA ARG A 312 2.67 -38.40 -16.82
C ARG A 312 3.64 -39.32 -17.57
N LEU A 313 4.73 -38.76 -18.07
CA LEU A 313 5.93 -39.45 -18.44
C LEU A 313 6.83 -39.52 -17.23
N PHE A 314 7.32 -40.70 -16.92
CA PHE A 314 8.29 -40.85 -15.85
C PHE A 314 9.52 -41.61 -16.32
N SER A 315 10.68 -41.29 -15.71
CA SER A 315 11.88 -42.11 -15.81
C SER A 315 12.57 -42.12 -14.47
N GLU A 316 13.08 -43.28 -14.11
CA GLU A 316 13.72 -43.50 -12.84
C GLU A 316 14.98 -44.32 -13.04
N PHE A 317 16.08 -43.82 -12.48
CA PHE A 317 17.33 -44.57 -12.38
C PHE A 317 17.63 -44.79 -10.90
N PHE A 318 17.74 -46.05 -10.48
CA PHE A 318 18.08 -46.35 -9.10
C PHE A 318 19.34 -47.25 -9.00
N LEU A 319 20.08 -47.04 -7.93
CA LEU A 319 21.23 -47.86 -7.50
C LEU A 319 20.99 -48.21 -6.04
N GLU A 320 21.03 -49.49 -5.74
CA GLU A 320 20.89 -49.98 -4.38
C GLU A 320 22.06 -50.92 -4.03
N ASN A 321 22.66 -50.69 -2.89
CA ASN A 321 23.67 -51.57 -2.27
C ASN A 321 23.06 -52.17 -1.04
N TYR A 322 22.94 -53.44 -1.02
CA TYR A 322 22.44 -54.25 0.08
C TYR A 322 23.57 -55.04 0.70
N ARG A 323 23.72 -54.96 2.01
CA ARG A 323 24.63 -55.77 2.82
C ARG A 323 23.85 -56.37 3.97
N ALA A 324 23.87 -57.69 4.10
CA ALA A 324 23.18 -58.34 5.16
C ALA A 324 24.14 -59.30 5.88
N SER A 325 24.01 -59.41 7.18
CA SER A 325 24.64 -60.40 8.03
C SER A 325 23.54 -61.15 8.76
N TYR A 326 23.51 -62.44 8.54
CA TYR A 326 22.55 -63.34 9.17
C TYR A 326 23.30 -64.16 10.26
N GLY A 327 22.85 -63.98 11.50
CA GLY A 327 23.42 -64.74 12.65
C GLY A 327 22.43 -65.81 13.09
N GLY A 328 22.96 -67.05 13.27
CA GLY A 328 22.29 -68.25 13.73
C GLY A 328 23.35 -69.31 14.05
N TYR A 329 23.09 -70.57 13.75
CA TYR A 329 24.11 -71.63 13.84
C TYR A 329 25.27 -71.45 12.85
N THR A 330 25.01 -70.75 11.72
CA THR A 330 26.04 -70.37 10.77
C THR A 330 25.86 -68.87 10.44
N VAL A 331 26.96 -68.12 10.42
CA VAL A 331 26.97 -66.72 9.99
C VAL A 331 27.14 -66.66 8.46
N SER A 332 26.18 -66.11 7.75
CA SER A 332 26.28 -65.87 6.30
C SER A 332 26.19 -64.38 6.00
N ASN A 333 27.06 -63.88 5.13
CA ASN A 333 27.04 -62.49 4.65
C ASN A 333 26.55 -62.46 3.19
N ALA A 334 25.57 -61.66 2.93
CA ALA A 334 25.09 -61.40 1.60
C ALA A 334 25.41 -59.93 1.19
N ARG A 335 25.88 -59.78 -0.03
CA ARG A 335 26.04 -58.46 -0.67
C ARG A 335 25.37 -58.51 -2.02
N SER A 336 24.56 -57.48 -2.31
CA SER A 336 23.95 -57.30 -3.61
C SER A 336 24.09 -55.84 -4.02
N ASN A 337 24.49 -55.62 -5.24
CA ASN A 337 24.43 -54.31 -5.88
C ASN A 337 23.46 -54.42 -7.04
N GLN A 338 22.40 -53.64 -6.99
CA GLN A 338 21.37 -53.63 -8.04
C GLN A 338 21.27 -52.22 -8.59
N GLY A 339 21.05 -52.11 -9.86
CA GLY A 339 20.73 -50.86 -10.55
C GLY A 339 19.78 -51.14 -11.71
N ALA A 340 18.82 -50.29 -11.89
CA ALA A 340 17.92 -50.34 -13.01
C ALA A 340 17.56 -48.96 -13.50
N PHE A 341 17.18 -48.91 -14.76
CA PHE A 341 16.59 -47.75 -15.39
C PHE A 341 15.17 -48.12 -15.87
N VAL A 342 14.20 -47.42 -15.32
CA VAL A 342 12.77 -47.65 -15.61
C VAL A 342 12.21 -46.39 -16.23
N TYR A 343 11.42 -46.49 -17.26
CA TYR A 343 10.71 -45.38 -17.86
C TYR A 343 9.35 -45.83 -18.42
N GLY A 344 8.39 -44.91 -18.48
CA GLY A 344 7.06 -45.25 -18.96
C GLY A 344 6.08 -44.09 -18.88
N LEU A 345 4.87 -44.40 -19.30
CA LEU A 345 3.71 -43.52 -19.18
C LEU A 345 2.84 -44.02 -18.01
N GLU A 346 2.47 -43.11 -17.12
CA GLU A 346 1.49 -43.36 -16.08
C GLU A 346 0.22 -42.57 -16.35
N GLY A 347 -0.91 -43.25 -16.35
CA GLY A 347 -2.23 -42.63 -16.42
C GLY A 347 -3.00 -42.86 -15.14
N LYS A 348 -3.43 -41.76 -14.48
CA LYS A 348 -4.22 -41.81 -13.24
C LYS A 348 -5.57 -41.18 -13.48
N TRP A 349 -6.65 -41.92 -13.29
CA TRP A 349 -8.00 -41.41 -13.42
C TRP A 349 -8.86 -41.77 -12.20
N ASN A 350 -9.35 -40.74 -11.54
CA ASN A 350 -10.23 -40.94 -10.40
C ASN A 350 -11.68 -41.05 -10.88
N LEU A 351 -12.19 -42.24 -10.97
CA LEU A 351 -13.56 -42.48 -11.48
C LEU A 351 -14.65 -42.08 -10.48
N PHE A 352 -14.40 -42.24 -9.21
CA PHE A 352 -15.35 -41.88 -8.13
C PHE A 352 -14.63 -41.45 -6.85
N ARG A 353 -15.07 -40.33 -6.29
CA ARG A 353 -14.54 -39.72 -5.04
C ARG A 353 -15.66 -39.32 -4.07
N GLY A 354 -16.76 -40.07 -4.00
CA GLY A 354 -17.83 -39.73 -3.07
C GLY A 354 -18.47 -38.34 -3.33
N PHE A 355 -18.62 -37.94 -4.59
CA PHE A 355 -19.13 -36.63 -5.05
C PHE A 355 -18.26 -35.41 -4.72
N ASP A 356 -17.00 -35.59 -4.26
CA ASP A 356 -16.09 -34.50 -3.93
C ASP A 356 -15.90 -33.53 -5.11
N THR A 357 -15.52 -34.04 -6.28
CA THR A 357 -15.31 -33.25 -7.50
C THR A 357 -16.57 -32.48 -7.91
N PHE A 358 -17.74 -33.11 -7.83
CA PHE A 358 -19.01 -32.48 -8.13
C PHE A 358 -19.32 -31.30 -7.18
N ASN A 359 -19.07 -31.49 -5.88
CA ASN A 359 -19.29 -30.44 -4.88
C ASN A 359 -18.24 -29.32 -5.01
N LYS A 360 -17.00 -29.63 -5.42
CA LYS A 360 -15.99 -28.61 -5.78
C LYS A 360 -16.48 -27.72 -6.91
N VAL A 361 -16.98 -28.28 -8.01
CA VAL A 361 -17.52 -27.51 -9.13
C VAL A 361 -18.67 -26.61 -8.67
N ARG A 362 -19.62 -27.16 -7.89
CA ARG A 362 -20.73 -26.36 -7.32
C ARG A 362 -20.22 -25.23 -6.41
N ARG A 363 -19.23 -25.52 -5.58
CA ARG A 363 -18.61 -24.49 -4.71
C ARG A 363 -17.98 -23.38 -5.55
N GLN A 364 -17.24 -23.72 -6.60
CA GLN A 364 -16.61 -22.71 -7.47
C GLN A 364 -17.66 -21.87 -8.23
N ALA A 365 -18.78 -22.47 -8.64
CA ALA A 365 -19.88 -21.71 -9.25
C ALA A 365 -20.53 -20.70 -8.27
N VAL A 366 -20.58 -21.03 -6.97
CA VAL A 366 -21.04 -20.08 -5.95
C VAL A 366 -20.01 -18.98 -5.70
N LEU A 367 -18.71 -19.32 -5.65
CA LEU A 367 -17.63 -18.33 -5.50
C LEU A 367 -17.59 -17.33 -6.66
N GLU A 368 -17.85 -17.78 -7.88
CA GLU A 368 -17.99 -16.89 -9.04
C GLU A 368 -19.17 -15.90 -8.87
N LYS A 369 -20.32 -16.39 -8.37
CA LYS A 369 -21.45 -15.49 -8.07
C LYS A 369 -21.10 -14.48 -6.97
N ILE A 370 -20.33 -14.88 -5.97
CA ILE A 370 -19.83 -13.97 -4.91
C ILE A 370 -18.92 -12.89 -5.54
N ALA A 371 -18.00 -13.26 -6.43
CA ALA A 371 -17.15 -12.29 -7.12
C ALA A 371 -17.96 -11.34 -8.01
N PHE A 372 -19.01 -11.84 -8.69
CA PHE A 372 -19.93 -11.01 -9.45
C PHE A 372 -20.64 -9.96 -8.58
N TRP A 373 -21.16 -10.37 -7.44
CA TRP A 373 -21.81 -9.42 -6.50
C TRP A 373 -20.81 -8.48 -5.87
N GLY A 374 -19.56 -8.91 -5.63
CA GLY A 374 -18.45 -8.06 -5.19
C GLY A 374 -18.15 -6.94 -6.19
N LEU A 375 -18.06 -7.27 -7.47
CA LEU A 375 -17.89 -6.29 -8.54
C LEU A 375 -19.04 -5.26 -8.59
N ASN A 376 -20.32 -5.73 -8.48
CA ASN A 376 -21.46 -4.82 -8.46
C ASN A 376 -21.45 -3.89 -7.22
N ALA A 377 -21.13 -4.43 -6.04
CA ALA A 377 -20.98 -3.64 -4.83
C ALA A 377 -19.90 -2.56 -4.99
N LYS A 378 -18.75 -2.92 -5.58
CA LYS A 378 -17.68 -1.99 -5.86
C LYS A 378 -18.07 -0.89 -6.84
N PHE A 379 -18.85 -1.25 -7.86
CA PHE A 379 -19.38 -0.25 -8.81
C PHE A 379 -20.30 0.76 -8.11
N LEU A 380 -21.20 0.30 -7.23
CA LEU A 380 -22.09 1.18 -6.47
C LEU A 380 -21.32 2.10 -5.52
N GLU A 381 -20.30 1.57 -4.84
CA GLU A 381 -19.39 2.35 -3.97
C GLU A 381 -18.70 3.47 -4.78
N ILE A 382 -18.17 3.13 -5.95
CA ILE A 382 -17.50 4.09 -6.85
C ILE A 382 -18.48 5.15 -7.35
N ALA A 383 -19.69 4.75 -7.73
CA ALA A 383 -20.70 5.70 -8.19
C ALA A 383 -21.09 6.70 -7.09
N ALA A 384 -21.23 6.23 -5.85
CA ALA A 384 -21.47 7.10 -4.70
C ALA A 384 -20.28 8.05 -4.45
N GLU A 385 -19.05 7.52 -4.43
CA GLU A 385 -17.83 8.33 -4.23
C GLU A 385 -17.68 9.43 -5.28
N VAL A 386 -17.95 9.13 -6.55
CA VAL A 386 -17.84 10.11 -7.65
C VAL A 386 -18.93 11.20 -7.51
N ARG A 387 -20.18 10.81 -7.20
CA ARG A 387 -21.27 11.76 -6.99
C ARG A 387 -21.00 12.70 -5.83
N ASP A 388 -20.57 12.15 -4.71
CA ASP A 388 -20.20 12.93 -3.52
C ASP A 388 -19.03 13.89 -3.81
N ALA A 389 -18.00 13.40 -4.48
CA ALA A 389 -16.83 14.20 -4.85
C ALA A 389 -17.21 15.33 -5.84
N HIS A 390 -18.07 15.04 -6.83
CA HIS A 390 -18.58 16.05 -7.78
C HIS A 390 -19.43 17.11 -7.07
N ALA A 391 -20.38 16.70 -6.22
CA ALA A 391 -21.22 17.61 -5.46
C ALA A 391 -20.40 18.49 -4.53
N ASN A 392 -19.41 17.90 -3.83
CA ASN A 392 -18.49 18.63 -2.96
C ASN A 392 -17.64 19.64 -3.74
N CYS A 393 -17.09 19.25 -4.89
CA CYS A 393 -16.29 20.15 -5.73
C CYS A 393 -17.11 21.33 -6.26
N ARG A 394 -18.37 21.09 -6.67
CA ARG A 394 -19.31 22.13 -7.10
C ARG A 394 -19.63 23.09 -5.96
N ASN A 395 -19.93 22.58 -4.77
CA ASN A 395 -20.21 23.39 -3.60
C ASN A 395 -18.97 24.21 -3.17
N ALA A 396 -17.80 23.60 -3.09
CA ALA A 396 -16.56 24.28 -2.71
C ALA A 396 -16.19 25.40 -3.70
N ARG A 397 -16.44 25.19 -4.99
CA ARG A 397 -16.29 26.22 -6.01
C ARG A 397 -17.20 27.42 -5.72
N TYR A 398 -18.49 27.17 -5.52
CA TYR A 398 -19.48 28.23 -5.22
C TYR A 398 -19.11 29.01 -3.95
N GLN A 399 -18.73 28.28 -2.89
CA GLN A 399 -18.28 28.92 -1.63
C GLN A 399 -17.05 29.82 -1.86
N THR A 400 -16.10 29.37 -2.69
CA THR A 400 -14.91 30.16 -3.00
C THR A 400 -15.26 31.46 -3.73
N GLU A 401 -16.20 31.42 -4.68
CA GLU A 401 -16.68 32.62 -5.40
C GLU A 401 -17.33 33.58 -4.42
N VAL A 402 -18.26 33.13 -3.58
CA VAL A 402 -18.97 33.94 -2.58
C VAL A 402 -18.02 34.55 -1.54
N PHE A 403 -17.12 33.75 -0.96
CA PHE A 403 -16.20 34.28 0.05
C PHE A 403 -15.15 35.23 -0.53
N ARG A 404 -14.81 35.10 -1.81
CA ARG A 404 -13.94 36.07 -2.50
C ARG A 404 -14.56 37.46 -2.54
N GLU A 405 -15.80 37.54 -2.98
CA GLU A 405 -16.56 38.84 -3.03
C GLU A 405 -16.77 39.38 -1.61
N MET A 406 -17.19 38.50 -0.68
CA MET A 406 -17.44 38.92 0.69
C MET A 406 -16.18 39.49 1.37
N ALA A 407 -15.01 38.84 1.17
CA ALA A 407 -13.75 39.31 1.75
C ALA A 407 -13.33 40.68 1.22
N GLN A 408 -13.67 40.98 -0.04
CA GLN A 408 -13.45 42.33 -0.63
C GLN A 408 -14.34 43.36 0.04
N TRP A 409 -15.64 43.12 0.13
CA TRP A 409 -16.58 44.08 0.73
C TRP A 409 -16.31 44.30 2.21
N VAL A 410 -16.02 43.28 2.95
CA VAL A 410 -15.68 43.39 4.39
C VAL A 410 -14.39 44.17 4.57
N ARG A 411 -13.41 44.02 3.69
CA ARG A 411 -12.19 44.84 3.73
C ARG A 411 -12.48 46.31 3.53
N GLU A 412 -13.26 46.65 2.50
CA GLU A 412 -13.67 48.02 2.24
C GLU A 412 -14.46 48.60 3.42
N GLN A 413 -15.40 47.84 3.99
CA GLN A 413 -16.16 48.25 5.18
C GLN A 413 -15.25 48.55 6.37
N ARG A 414 -14.30 47.67 6.67
CA ARG A 414 -13.38 47.84 7.77
C ARG A 414 -12.52 49.12 7.59
N ASP A 415 -12.04 49.37 6.39
CA ASP A 415 -11.23 50.55 6.08
C ASP A 415 -12.02 51.85 6.27
N LEU A 416 -13.29 51.90 5.87
CA LEU A 416 -14.21 53.02 6.10
C LEU A 416 -14.49 53.23 7.60
N VAL A 417 -14.77 52.16 8.35
CA VAL A 417 -15.00 52.22 9.80
C VAL A 417 -13.74 52.68 10.54
N TYR A 418 -12.58 52.21 10.12
CA TYR A 418 -11.32 52.65 10.72
C TYR A 418 -11.03 54.12 10.53
N ALA A 419 -11.24 54.63 9.29
CA ALA A 419 -11.13 56.05 8.99
C ALA A 419 -12.12 56.90 9.79
N SER A 420 -13.36 56.45 9.96
CA SER A 420 -14.38 57.11 10.76
C SER A 420 -14.06 57.11 12.25
N TYR A 421 -13.49 56.01 12.78
CA TYR A 421 -13.02 55.92 14.16
C TYR A 421 -11.90 56.92 14.45
N LEU A 422 -10.92 57.04 13.56
CA LEU A 422 -9.82 58.00 13.69
C LEU A 422 -10.32 59.44 13.75
N ASN A 423 -11.45 59.76 13.11
CA ASN A 423 -12.10 61.07 13.12
C ASN A 423 -13.11 61.25 14.27
N GLY A 424 -13.18 60.29 15.20
CA GLY A 424 -14.08 60.35 16.37
C GLY A 424 -15.57 60.17 16.02
N ARG A 425 -15.93 59.70 14.81
CA ARG A 425 -17.32 59.54 14.33
C ARG A 425 -17.87 58.15 14.58
N GLU A 426 -17.02 57.18 14.92
CA GLU A 426 -17.40 55.79 15.20
C GLU A 426 -16.84 55.30 16.53
N THR A 427 -17.50 54.29 17.09
CA THR A 427 -17.13 53.72 18.41
C THR A 427 -16.08 52.64 18.24
N ILE A 428 -15.31 52.41 19.30
CA ILE A 428 -14.35 51.33 19.41
C ILE A 428 -15.00 49.94 19.19
N THR A 429 -16.22 49.77 19.71
CA THR A 429 -16.99 48.53 19.54
C THR A 429 -17.24 48.23 18.06
N ARG A 430 -17.61 49.27 17.27
CA ARG A 430 -17.85 49.13 15.83
C ARG A 430 -16.57 48.82 15.06
N LEU A 431 -15.45 49.42 15.44
CA LEU A 431 -14.13 49.11 14.88
C LEU A 431 -13.73 47.67 15.15
N ASN A 432 -13.86 47.19 16.39
CA ASN A 432 -13.54 45.81 16.76
C ASN A 432 -14.42 44.82 15.99
N GLN A 433 -15.71 45.07 15.88
CA GLN A 433 -16.63 44.24 15.12
C GLN A 433 -16.22 44.19 13.63
N ALA A 434 -15.85 45.27 13.02
CA ALA A 434 -15.40 45.35 11.64
C ALA A 434 -14.07 44.59 11.44
N GLN A 435 -13.14 44.71 12.37
CA GLN A 435 -11.86 43.97 12.34
C GLN A 435 -12.06 42.47 12.52
N ASP A 436 -12.86 42.02 13.51
CA ASP A 436 -13.18 40.62 13.72
C ASP A 436 -13.85 40.03 12.46
N THR A 437 -14.80 40.74 11.84
CA THR A 437 -15.45 40.33 10.60
C THR A 437 -14.44 40.20 9.44
N LEU A 438 -13.45 41.09 9.35
CA LEU A 438 -12.40 41.01 8.33
C LEU A 438 -11.53 39.77 8.51
N VAL A 439 -11.06 39.50 9.74
CA VAL A 439 -10.25 38.33 10.07
C VAL A 439 -11.03 37.06 9.72
N GLU A 440 -12.30 36.98 10.12
CA GLU A 440 -13.17 35.85 9.80
C GLU A 440 -13.37 35.67 8.29
N ALA A 441 -13.68 36.74 7.54
CA ALA A 441 -13.91 36.69 6.09
C ALA A 441 -12.66 36.22 5.34
N ARG A 442 -11.47 36.70 5.74
CA ARG A 442 -10.20 36.27 5.14
C ARG A 442 -9.89 34.81 5.45
N SER A 443 -10.09 34.38 6.69
CA SER A 443 -9.88 32.99 7.10
C SER A 443 -10.84 32.05 6.35
N ARG A 444 -12.10 32.43 6.19
CA ARG A 444 -13.09 31.67 5.40
C ARG A 444 -12.76 31.59 3.91
N LEU A 445 -12.23 32.66 3.32
CA LEU A 445 -11.78 32.66 1.94
C LEU A 445 -10.62 31.68 1.71
N VAL A 446 -9.60 31.71 2.58
CA VAL A 446 -8.46 30.79 2.47
C VAL A 446 -8.92 29.35 2.68
N LEU A 447 -9.79 29.11 3.65
CA LEU A 447 -10.38 27.79 3.87
C LEU A 447 -11.14 27.31 2.62
N ALA A 448 -11.99 28.14 2.04
CA ALA A 448 -12.76 27.79 0.84
C ALA A 448 -11.86 27.48 -0.37
N LEU A 449 -10.79 28.26 -0.57
CA LEU A 449 -9.78 27.99 -1.61
C LEU A 449 -9.09 26.63 -1.41
N VAL A 450 -8.71 26.32 -0.17
CA VAL A 450 -8.09 25.06 0.17
C VAL A 450 -9.07 23.89 0.00
N GLU A 451 -10.29 24.03 0.48
CA GLU A 451 -11.33 23.00 0.35
C GLU A 451 -11.70 22.75 -1.12
N PHE A 452 -11.72 23.78 -1.97
CA PHE A 452 -11.89 23.59 -3.41
C PHE A 452 -10.75 22.76 -4.02
N ASN A 453 -9.50 23.07 -3.70
CA ASN A 453 -8.34 22.32 -4.21
C ASN A 453 -8.32 20.86 -3.71
N LYS A 454 -8.71 20.64 -2.45
CA LYS A 454 -8.89 19.29 -1.90
C LYS A 454 -10.03 18.55 -2.60
N ALA A 455 -11.17 19.21 -2.82
CA ALA A 455 -12.30 18.62 -3.54
C ALA A 455 -11.94 18.27 -4.98
N ALA A 456 -11.16 19.12 -5.67
CA ALA A 456 -10.63 18.81 -7.01
C ALA A 456 -9.69 17.60 -6.99
N ALA A 457 -8.78 17.50 -6.00
CA ALA A 457 -7.92 16.34 -5.81
C ALA A 457 -8.72 15.06 -5.47
N GLN A 458 -9.79 15.18 -4.69
CA GLN A 458 -10.71 14.09 -4.38
C GLN A 458 -11.46 13.63 -5.64
N LEU A 459 -11.97 14.55 -6.45
CA LEU A 459 -12.69 14.23 -7.69
C LEU A 459 -11.75 13.53 -8.70
N ALA A 460 -10.51 14.02 -8.86
CA ALA A 460 -9.50 13.37 -9.68
C ALA A 460 -9.19 11.95 -9.16
N ALA A 461 -9.06 11.78 -7.85
CA ALA A 461 -8.88 10.46 -7.26
C ALA A 461 -10.13 9.58 -7.44
N ALA A 462 -11.34 10.09 -7.28
CA ALA A 462 -12.59 9.34 -7.45
C ALA A 462 -12.80 8.88 -8.90
N THR A 463 -12.35 9.65 -9.87
CA THR A 463 -12.42 9.31 -11.31
C THR A 463 -11.25 8.47 -11.81
N GLY A 464 -10.17 8.34 -11.01
CA GLY A 464 -8.96 7.63 -11.44
C GLY A 464 -8.09 8.38 -12.45
N VAL A 465 -8.42 9.64 -12.75
CA VAL A 465 -7.61 10.48 -13.65
C VAL A 465 -6.42 11.05 -12.87
N PRO A 466 -5.24 11.21 -13.51
CA PRO A 466 -4.14 11.92 -12.86
C PRO A 466 -4.57 13.32 -12.43
N PHE A 467 -4.29 13.67 -11.17
CA PHE A 467 -4.56 15.01 -10.67
C PHE A 467 -3.73 16.03 -11.45
N ILE A 468 -4.41 16.80 -12.30
CA ILE A 468 -3.78 17.92 -13.01
C ILE A 468 -3.70 19.05 -11.99
N ILE A 469 -2.47 19.37 -11.57
CA ILE A 469 -2.17 20.50 -10.69
C ILE A 469 -2.49 21.78 -11.46
N PRO A 470 -3.42 22.59 -10.99
CA PRO A 470 -3.76 23.86 -11.63
C PRO A 470 -2.60 24.85 -11.60
#